data_4a927e70e7f18ca9ddc726ba97a494d0
#
_entry.id   4a927e70e7f18ca9ddc726ba97a494d0
#
_cell.length_a   1.000
_cell.length_b   1.000
_cell.length_c   1.000
_cell.angle_alpha   90.00
_cell.angle_beta   90.00
_cell.angle_gamma   90.00
#
_symmetry.space_group_name_H-M   'P 1'
#
loop_
_entity.id
_entity.type
_entity.pdbx_description
1 polymer ?
#
loop_
_entity_poly.entity_id
_entity_poly.type
_entity_poly.pdbx_seq_one_letter_code
_entity_poly.pdbx_strand_id
1 'polypeptide(L)'
;EARFLSAGPDEFIYARYGNPTVAMFEERIAALEGAEDAFATASGMAAVSGALTSLLRAGDHVVAARALFGSCLYVLEEVLTRFGVEVTFVDGTDLEQWRAAIRPDTRALFFESVANPTLELVDIAAVAELAHAAGAVVVVDNVFATPVYSGAIAQGADVVVYSATKHIAGQGRCLGGVVLGSRDYIRKVLEPYMKHTG
;
A
#
# COMPACT_ATOMS: atom_id res chain seq x y z
N GLU A 1 7.37 29.01 -19.95
CA GLU A 1 5.90 28.98 -19.99
C GLU A 1 5.38 27.68 -20.57
N ALA A 2 5.89 27.21 -21.73
CA ALA A 2 5.50 25.93 -22.32
C ALA A 2 5.72 24.73 -21.38
N ARG A 3 6.88 24.66 -20.68
CA ARG A 3 7.15 23.63 -19.66
C ARG A 3 6.14 23.61 -18.51
N PHE A 4 5.63 24.78 -18.11
CA PHE A 4 4.65 24.90 -17.02
C PHE A 4 3.26 24.41 -17.42
N LEU A 5 2.95 24.50 -18.70
CA LEU A 5 1.63 24.14 -19.25
C LEU A 5 1.58 22.69 -19.78
N SER A 6 2.71 22.10 -20.12
CA SER A 6 2.79 20.79 -20.78
C SER A 6 4.04 19.98 -20.40
N ALA A 7 4.40 19.99 -19.10
CA ALA A 7 5.52 19.18 -18.64
C ALA A 7 5.29 17.71 -18.99
N GLY A 8 6.19 17.16 -19.81
CA GLY A 8 6.23 15.75 -20.12
C GLY A 8 6.65 14.91 -18.90
N PRO A 9 6.58 13.58 -19.01
CA PRO A 9 6.95 12.67 -17.90
C PRO A 9 8.40 12.83 -17.45
N ASP A 10 9.28 13.38 -18.29
CA ASP A 10 10.71 13.58 -18.01
C ASP A 10 11.04 15.04 -17.60
N GLU A 11 10.05 15.90 -17.43
CA GLU A 11 10.25 17.28 -17.05
C GLU A 11 9.86 17.56 -15.60
N PHE A 12 10.85 17.87 -14.76
CA PHE A 12 10.67 18.17 -13.34
C PHE A 12 10.54 19.69 -13.13
N ILE A 13 9.37 20.15 -12.68
CA ILE A 13 9.09 21.57 -12.46
C ILE A 13 9.04 21.90 -10.97
N TYR A 14 8.44 21.03 -10.17
CA TYR A 14 8.22 21.22 -8.74
C TYR A 14 8.28 19.86 -8.01
N ALA A 15 9.05 19.80 -6.92
CA ALA A 15 9.40 18.52 -6.28
C ALA A 15 8.20 17.67 -5.82
N ARG A 16 7.07 18.29 -5.46
CA ARG A 16 5.84 17.57 -5.11
C ARG A 16 5.20 16.87 -6.31
N TYR A 17 5.38 17.40 -7.52
CA TYR A 17 4.89 16.79 -8.76
C TYR A 17 5.87 15.81 -9.37
N GLY A 18 7.14 15.90 -9.03
CA GLY A 18 8.19 15.01 -9.48
C GLY A 18 9.58 15.55 -9.14
N ASN A 19 10.49 14.63 -8.83
CA ASN A 19 11.88 14.92 -8.51
C ASN A 19 12.78 13.80 -9.07
N PRO A 20 13.85 14.10 -9.80
CA PRO A 20 14.65 13.05 -10.46
C PRO A 20 15.31 12.08 -9.49
N THR A 21 15.71 12.53 -8.30
CA THR A 21 16.30 11.66 -7.27
C THR A 21 15.24 10.72 -6.67
N VAL A 22 14.03 11.23 -6.46
CA VAL A 22 12.90 10.42 -5.98
C VAL A 22 12.48 9.41 -7.04
N ALA A 23 12.37 9.82 -8.30
CA ALA A 23 12.05 8.91 -9.42
C ALA A 23 13.06 7.76 -9.52
N MET A 24 14.36 8.04 -9.35
CA MET A 24 15.39 7.00 -9.33
C MET A 24 15.21 6.00 -8.17
N PHE A 25 14.74 6.46 -7.02
CA PHE A 25 14.39 5.58 -5.89
C PHE A 25 13.17 4.72 -6.23
N GLU A 26 12.11 5.35 -6.76
CA GLU A 26 10.87 4.68 -7.15
C GLU A 26 11.12 3.57 -8.17
N GLU A 27 11.88 3.85 -9.23
CA GLU A 27 12.26 2.86 -10.26
C GLU A 27 13.02 1.67 -9.66
N ARG A 28 13.97 1.91 -8.78
CA ARG A 28 14.79 0.86 -8.18
C ARG A 28 13.98 -0.04 -7.24
N ILE A 29 13.13 0.54 -6.41
CA ILE A 29 12.34 -0.26 -5.47
C ILE A 29 11.21 -1.02 -6.19
N ALA A 30 10.64 -0.45 -7.25
CA ALA A 30 9.69 -1.14 -8.11
C ALA A 30 10.35 -2.37 -8.77
N ALA A 31 11.55 -2.21 -9.30
CA ALA A 31 12.30 -3.32 -9.90
C ALA A 31 12.65 -4.43 -8.87
N LEU A 32 12.96 -4.06 -7.63
CA LEU A 32 13.25 -5.04 -6.57
C LEU A 32 12.02 -5.84 -6.14
N GLU A 33 10.85 -5.21 -6.06
CA GLU A 33 9.59 -5.87 -5.70
C GLU A 33 8.96 -6.62 -6.88
N GLY A 34 9.33 -6.28 -8.11
CA GLY A 34 8.68 -6.77 -9.33
C GLY A 34 7.38 -6.03 -9.66
N ALA A 35 7.20 -4.82 -9.14
CA ALA A 35 6.07 -3.95 -9.45
C ALA A 35 6.29 -3.17 -10.75
N GLU A 36 5.20 -2.75 -11.40
CA GLU A 36 5.29 -1.94 -12.61
C GLU A 36 5.70 -0.49 -12.34
N ASP A 37 5.35 0.02 -11.14
CA ASP A 37 5.60 1.42 -10.78
C ASP A 37 5.57 1.60 -9.26
N ALA A 38 6.06 2.75 -8.79
CA ALA A 38 6.09 3.12 -7.40
C ALA A 38 5.83 4.62 -7.20
N PHE A 39 5.42 4.99 -5.98
CA PHE A 39 5.26 6.37 -5.54
C PHE A 39 5.84 6.54 -4.14
N ALA A 40 6.86 7.38 -3.99
CA ALA A 40 7.50 7.66 -2.72
C ALA A 40 6.65 8.61 -1.86
N THR A 41 6.65 8.36 -0.56
CA THR A 41 5.90 9.14 0.43
C THR A 41 6.81 9.58 1.58
N ALA A 42 6.35 10.55 2.37
CA ALA A 42 7.14 11.12 3.47
C ALA A 42 7.39 10.14 4.63
N SER A 43 6.59 9.09 4.76
CA SER A 43 6.73 8.06 5.79
C SER A 43 5.99 6.78 5.40
N GLY A 44 6.28 5.67 6.09
CA GLY A 44 5.53 4.42 5.92
C GLY A 44 4.04 4.59 6.22
N MET A 45 3.68 5.39 7.23
CA MET A 45 2.27 5.65 7.53
C MET A 45 1.58 6.50 6.46
N ALA A 46 2.29 7.41 5.80
CA ALA A 46 1.77 8.11 4.63
C ALA A 46 1.54 7.14 3.45
N ALA A 47 2.40 6.12 3.30
CA ALA A 47 2.20 5.06 2.31
C ALA A 47 0.94 4.23 2.61
N VAL A 48 0.78 3.74 3.85
CA VAL A 48 -0.40 2.96 4.27
C VAL A 48 -1.68 3.78 4.13
N SER A 49 -1.70 4.98 4.71
CA SER A 49 -2.89 5.85 4.66
C SER A 49 -3.23 6.24 3.23
N GLY A 50 -2.23 6.65 2.44
CA GLY A 50 -2.41 7.02 1.04
C GLY A 50 -2.91 5.86 0.18
N ALA A 51 -2.34 4.67 0.34
CA ALA A 51 -2.79 3.48 -0.39
C ALA A 51 -4.27 3.17 -0.12
N LEU A 52 -4.67 3.15 1.15
CA LEU A 52 -6.05 2.83 1.52
C LEU A 52 -7.03 3.94 1.14
N THR A 53 -6.73 5.21 1.49
CA THR A 53 -7.65 6.32 1.24
C THR A 53 -7.80 6.67 -0.24
N SER A 54 -6.81 6.40 -1.08
CA SER A 54 -6.94 6.61 -2.53
C SER A 54 -7.89 5.59 -3.19
N LEU A 55 -7.97 4.38 -2.64
CA LEU A 55 -8.83 3.29 -3.13
C LEU A 55 -10.27 3.38 -2.63
N LEU A 56 -10.45 3.81 -1.39
CA LEU A 56 -11.72 3.66 -0.66
C LEU A 56 -12.61 4.91 -0.73
N ARG A 57 -13.91 4.69 -0.61
CA ARG A 57 -14.96 5.71 -0.55
C ARG A 57 -15.90 5.41 0.62
N ALA A 58 -16.70 6.39 1.01
CA ALA A 58 -17.78 6.18 1.98
C ALA A 58 -18.73 5.06 1.50
N GLY A 59 -19.01 4.12 2.38
CA GLY A 59 -19.82 2.93 2.09
C GLY A 59 -19.03 1.71 1.60
N ASP A 60 -17.73 1.87 1.32
CA ASP A 60 -16.86 0.73 1.03
C ASP A 60 -16.50 -0.04 2.32
N HIS A 61 -16.14 -1.32 2.14
CA HIS A 61 -15.72 -2.20 3.21
C HIS A 61 -14.30 -2.70 3.01
N VAL A 62 -13.57 -2.83 4.12
CA VAL A 62 -12.22 -3.42 4.19
C VAL A 62 -12.22 -4.62 5.11
N VAL A 63 -11.61 -5.71 4.68
CA VAL A 63 -11.25 -6.81 5.58
C VAL A 63 -9.76 -6.69 5.91
N ALA A 64 -9.41 -6.72 7.19
CA ALA A 64 -8.02 -6.58 7.63
C ALA A 64 -7.62 -7.67 8.62
N ALA A 65 -6.36 -8.09 8.59
CA ALA A 65 -5.82 -8.92 9.65
C ALA A 65 -5.85 -8.15 10.98
N ARG A 66 -6.11 -8.85 12.09
CA ARG A 66 -6.08 -8.24 13.43
C ARG A 66 -4.67 -8.00 13.92
N ALA A 67 -3.75 -8.89 13.54
CA ALA A 67 -2.34 -8.76 13.87
C ALA A 67 -1.68 -7.75 12.93
N LEU A 68 -1.59 -6.48 13.37
CA LEU A 68 -1.03 -5.36 12.63
C LEU A 68 -0.21 -4.45 13.55
N PHE A 69 0.66 -3.69 12.97
CA PHE A 69 1.31 -2.55 13.62
C PHE A 69 0.26 -1.55 14.15
N GLY A 70 0.42 -1.10 15.40
CA GLY A 70 -0.59 -0.31 16.09
C GLY A 70 -1.06 0.94 15.34
N SER A 71 -0.18 1.60 14.58
CA SER A 71 -0.60 2.75 13.78
C SER A 71 -1.42 2.35 12.54
N CYS A 72 -1.22 1.14 12.00
CA CYS A 72 -2.08 0.61 10.93
C CYS A 72 -3.48 0.31 11.47
N LEU A 73 -3.56 -0.27 12.67
CA LEU A 73 -4.85 -0.45 13.38
C LEU A 73 -5.55 0.89 13.57
N TYR A 74 -4.84 1.92 14.03
CA TYR A 74 -5.42 3.26 14.21
C TYR A 74 -5.98 3.84 12.89
N VAL A 75 -5.28 3.64 11.77
CA VAL A 75 -5.79 4.08 10.46
C VAL A 75 -7.10 3.37 10.12
N LEU A 76 -7.18 2.07 10.34
CA LEU A 76 -8.36 1.27 10.06
C LEU A 76 -9.53 1.60 11.01
N GLU A 77 -9.28 1.61 12.31
CA GLU A 77 -10.31 1.76 13.34
C GLU A 77 -10.81 3.19 13.50
N GLU A 78 -9.89 4.17 13.43
CA GLU A 78 -10.18 5.54 13.79
C GLU A 78 -10.23 6.49 12.59
N VAL A 79 -9.38 6.29 11.58
CA VAL A 79 -9.32 7.23 10.44
C VAL A 79 -10.34 6.87 9.39
N LEU A 80 -10.32 5.65 8.85
CA LEU A 80 -11.20 5.24 7.77
C LEU A 80 -12.67 5.25 8.17
N THR A 81 -12.99 4.86 9.38
CA THR A 81 -14.37 4.85 9.90
C THR A 81 -14.98 6.25 9.98
N ARG A 82 -14.18 7.30 10.24
CA ARG A 82 -14.65 8.69 10.20
C ARG A 82 -15.14 9.13 8.82
N PHE A 83 -14.63 8.49 7.79
CA PHE A 83 -15.01 8.77 6.40
C PHE A 83 -16.03 7.77 5.85
N GLY A 84 -16.67 6.99 6.72
CA GLY A 84 -17.75 6.07 6.37
C GLY A 84 -17.29 4.78 5.70
N VAL A 85 -16.04 4.37 5.90
CA VAL A 85 -15.53 3.05 5.49
C VAL A 85 -15.78 2.07 6.63
N GLU A 86 -16.34 0.90 6.33
CA GLU A 86 -16.49 -0.18 7.30
C GLU A 86 -15.27 -1.09 7.31
N VAL A 87 -14.90 -1.58 8.50
CA VAL A 87 -13.74 -2.47 8.67
C VAL A 87 -14.13 -3.71 9.44
N THR A 88 -13.77 -4.89 8.91
CA THR A 88 -13.88 -6.18 9.61
C THR A 88 -12.50 -6.75 9.84
N PHE A 89 -12.19 -7.08 11.11
CA PHE A 89 -10.93 -7.71 11.49
C PHE A 89 -11.06 -9.23 11.58
N VAL A 90 -10.09 -9.94 11.01
CA VAL A 90 -10.00 -11.39 11.01
C VAL A 90 -8.68 -11.87 11.60
N ASP A 91 -8.60 -13.13 11.96
CA ASP A 91 -7.32 -13.80 12.17
C ASP A 91 -6.65 -13.98 10.81
N GLY A 92 -5.50 -13.31 10.61
CA GLY A 92 -4.79 -13.31 9.32
C GLY A 92 -4.32 -14.70 8.87
N THR A 93 -4.17 -15.63 9.81
CA THR A 93 -3.74 -17.02 9.53
C THR A 93 -4.90 -17.97 9.18
N ASP A 94 -6.14 -17.54 9.35
CA ASP A 94 -7.36 -18.34 9.13
C ASP A 94 -8.09 -17.92 7.84
N LEU A 95 -7.87 -18.65 6.76
CA LEU A 95 -8.49 -18.39 5.46
C LEU A 95 -10.03 -18.46 5.47
N GLU A 96 -10.62 -19.22 6.37
CA GLU A 96 -12.08 -19.29 6.47
C GLU A 96 -12.66 -18.00 7.07
N GLN A 97 -11.95 -17.34 7.99
CA GLN A 97 -12.35 -16.02 8.46
C GLN A 97 -12.26 -14.97 7.35
N TRP A 98 -11.20 -14.98 6.53
CA TRP A 98 -11.11 -14.11 5.36
C TRP A 98 -12.31 -14.31 4.43
N ARG A 99 -12.60 -15.57 4.06
CA ARG A 99 -13.72 -15.93 3.19
C ARG A 99 -15.05 -15.44 3.74
N ALA A 100 -15.30 -15.68 5.03
CA ALA A 100 -16.57 -15.33 5.67
C ALA A 100 -16.77 -13.81 5.83
N ALA A 101 -15.67 -13.03 5.92
CA ALA A 101 -15.74 -11.60 6.09
C ALA A 101 -15.91 -10.81 4.78
N ILE A 102 -15.60 -11.42 3.62
CA ILE A 102 -15.74 -10.77 2.31
C ILE A 102 -17.23 -10.57 1.98
N ARG A 103 -17.59 -9.35 1.59
CA ARG A 103 -18.95 -8.91 1.24
C ARG A 103 -18.97 -8.30 -0.16
N PRO A 104 -20.14 -8.07 -0.77
CA PRO A 104 -20.24 -7.43 -2.10
C PRO A 104 -19.66 -5.99 -2.15
N ASP A 105 -19.64 -5.30 -1.02
CA ASP A 105 -19.07 -3.95 -0.85
C ASP A 105 -17.61 -3.96 -0.37
N THR A 106 -16.99 -5.14 -0.21
CA THR A 106 -15.55 -5.25 0.11
C THR A 106 -14.72 -4.76 -1.07
N ARG A 107 -13.88 -3.75 -0.83
CA ARG A 107 -13.01 -3.15 -1.84
C ARG A 107 -11.54 -3.47 -1.64
N ALA A 108 -11.12 -3.69 -0.41
CA ALA A 108 -9.73 -4.03 -0.13
C ALA A 108 -9.59 -5.06 0.99
N LEU A 109 -8.56 -5.88 0.87
CA LEU A 109 -8.03 -6.70 1.96
C LEU A 109 -6.68 -6.12 2.36
N PHE A 110 -6.45 -5.92 3.66
CA PHE A 110 -5.22 -5.31 4.19
C PHE A 110 -4.58 -6.17 5.28
N PHE A 111 -3.29 -6.43 5.15
CA PHE A 111 -2.52 -7.17 6.15
C PHE A 111 -1.01 -6.91 6.03
N GLU A 112 -0.26 -7.26 7.07
CA GLU A 112 1.19 -7.36 7.03
C GLU A 112 1.59 -8.77 6.59
N SER A 113 2.56 -8.91 5.70
CA SER A 113 3.08 -10.23 5.28
C SER A 113 3.65 -11.03 6.45
N VAL A 114 4.36 -10.35 7.34
CA VAL A 114 4.80 -10.78 8.65
C VAL A 114 4.37 -9.74 9.66
N ALA A 115 3.48 -10.09 10.56
CA ALA A 115 2.87 -9.15 11.50
C ALA A 115 3.86 -8.64 12.56
N ASN A 116 3.85 -7.36 12.84
CA ASN A 116 4.62 -6.73 13.91
C ASN A 116 3.66 -6.36 15.08
N PRO A 117 3.83 -6.89 16.31
CA PRO A 117 4.99 -7.65 16.80
C PRO A 117 4.80 -9.18 16.88
N THR A 118 3.65 -9.70 16.46
CA THR A 118 3.26 -11.10 16.74
C THR A 118 4.01 -12.13 15.90
N LEU A 119 4.61 -11.70 14.78
CA LEU A 119 5.31 -12.54 13.78
C LEU A 119 4.41 -13.59 13.12
N GLU A 120 3.11 -13.37 13.13
CA GLU A 120 2.16 -14.16 12.37
C GLU A 120 2.40 -13.98 10.87
N LEU A 121 2.34 -15.08 10.13
CA LEU A 121 2.52 -15.09 8.68
C LEU A 121 1.16 -15.22 8.00
N VAL A 122 0.88 -14.35 7.04
CA VAL A 122 -0.31 -14.44 6.20
C VAL A 122 0.08 -15.05 4.85
N ASP A 123 -0.69 -16.04 4.41
CA ASP A 123 -0.54 -16.62 3.07
C ASP A 123 -1.09 -15.63 2.02
N ILE A 124 -0.18 -14.82 1.46
CA ILE A 124 -0.52 -13.76 0.50
C ILE A 124 -1.26 -14.36 -0.70
N ALA A 125 -0.79 -15.48 -1.25
CA ALA A 125 -1.36 -16.08 -2.46
C ALA A 125 -2.81 -16.56 -2.22
N ALA A 126 -3.04 -17.24 -1.11
CA ALA A 126 -4.36 -17.74 -0.78
C ALA A 126 -5.35 -16.59 -0.49
N VAL A 127 -4.92 -15.54 0.22
CA VAL A 127 -5.75 -14.35 0.46
C VAL A 127 -6.02 -13.59 -0.83
N ALA A 128 -5.03 -13.49 -1.74
CA ALA A 128 -5.18 -12.85 -3.03
C ALA A 128 -6.21 -13.57 -3.92
N GLU A 129 -6.21 -14.88 -3.95
CA GLU A 129 -7.24 -15.66 -4.68
C GLU A 129 -8.66 -15.34 -4.18
N LEU A 130 -8.85 -15.24 -2.85
CA LEU A 130 -10.15 -14.89 -2.27
C LEU A 130 -10.57 -13.46 -2.62
N ALA A 131 -9.64 -12.51 -2.52
CA ALA A 131 -9.89 -11.11 -2.82
C ALA A 131 -10.26 -10.90 -4.29
N HIS A 132 -9.46 -11.44 -5.20
CA HIS A 132 -9.66 -11.31 -6.63
C HIS A 132 -10.96 -11.97 -7.10
N ALA A 133 -11.34 -13.12 -6.53
CA ALA A 133 -12.62 -13.75 -6.80
C ALA A 133 -13.83 -12.85 -6.42
N ALA A 134 -13.64 -11.97 -5.46
CA ALA A 134 -14.64 -10.98 -5.04
C ALA A 134 -14.50 -9.61 -5.71
N GLY A 135 -13.47 -9.40 -6.54
CA GLY A 135 -13.16 -8.13 -7.19
C GLY A 135 -12.57 -7.09 -6.23
N ALA A 136 -12.00 -7.53 -5.11
CA ALA A 136 -11.33 -6.68 -4.13
C ALA A 136 -9.81 -6.59 -4.38
N VAL A 137 -9.21 -5.50 -3.94
CA VAL A 137 -7.77 -5.20 -4.06
C VAL A 137 -7.01 -5.74 -2.84
N VAL A 138 -5.87 -6.36 -3.05
CA VAL A 138 -4.99 -6.82 -1.96
C VAL A 138 -3.90 -5.81 -1.70
N VAL A 139 -3.89 -5.23 -0.51
CA VAL A 139 -2.89 -4.26 -0.03
C VAL A 139 -2.05 -4.91 1.05
N VAL A 140 -0.76 -5.08 0.80
CA VAL A 140 0.17 -5.75 1.72
C VAL A 140 1.20 -4.76 2.26
N ASP A 141 1.30 -4.67 3.58
CA ASP A 141 2.47 -4.08 4.23
C ASP A 141 3.57 -5.14 4.31
N ASN A 142 4.61 -4.96 3.50
CA ASN A 142 5.73 -5.92 3.40
C ASN A 142 7.01 -5.42 4.08
N VAL A 143 6.88 -4.45 4.98
CA VAL A 143 8.03 -3.81 5.65
C VAL A 143 8.92 -4.82 6.34
N PHE A 144 8.33 -5.79 7.04
CA PHE A 144 9.09 -6.73 7.87
C PHE A 144 9.84 -7.77 7.03
N ALA A 145 9.18 -8.34 6.01
CA ALA A 145 9.79 -9.36 5.16
C ALA A 145 10.74 -8.77 4.10
N THR A 146 10.54 -7.53 3.67
CA THR A 146 11.27 -6.87 2.59
C THR A 146 11.13 -7.57 1.22
N PRO A 147 11.42 -6.91 0.10
CA PRO A 147 11.35 -7.55 -1.21
C PRO A 147 12.41 -8.65 -1.41
N VAL A 148 13.40 -8.73 -0.51
CA VAL A 148 14.48 -9.73 -0.59
C VAL A 148 14.01 -11.10 -0.11
N TYR A 149 13.15 -11.14 0.91
CA TYR A 149 12.65 -12.38 1.48
C TYR A 149 11.26 -12.77 0.98
N SER A 150 10.44 -11.80 0.61
CA SER A 150 9.09 -12.04 0.12
C SER A 150 8.71 -10.99 -0.92
N GLY A 151 8.67 -11.39 -2.19
CA GLY A 151 8.09 -10.58 -3.28
C GLY A 151 6.57 -10.66 -3.22
N ALA A 152 5.92 -9.69 -2.62
CA ALA A 152 4.47 -9.72 -2.40
C ALA A 152 3.68 -9.56 -3.70
N ILE A 153 4.15 -8.76 -4.65
CA ILE A 153 3.55 -8.65 -6.00
C ILE A 153 3.52 -10.01 -6.70
N ALA A 154 4.62 -10.75 -6.66
CA ALA A 154 4.70 -12.07 -7.30
C ALA A 154 3.74 -13.10 -6.67
N GLN A 155 3.30 -12.87 -5.43
CA GLN A 155 2.36 -13.71 -4.71
C GLN A 155 0.89 -13.25 -4.87
N GLY A 156 0.63 -12.19 -5.65
CA GLY A 156 -0.71 -11.74 -5.96
C GLY A 156 -1.17 -10.47 -5.24
N ALA A 157 -0.28 -9.78 -4.51
CA ALA A 157 -0.61 -8.46 -4.00
C ALA A 157 -0.78 -7.46 -5.14
N ASP A 158 -1.82 -6.64 -5.10
CA ASP A 158 -2.07 -5.56 -6.08
C ASP A 158 -1.31 -4.30 -5.71
N VAL A 159 -1.21 -4.04 -4.40
CA VAL A 159 -0.54 -2.88 -3.83
C VAL A 159 0.36 -3.34 -2.69
N VAL A 160 1.60 -2.89 -2.69
CA VAL A 160 2.57 -3.16 -1.62
C VAL A 160 3.02 -1.84 -1.02
N VAL A 161 3.09 -1.78 0.31
CA VAL A 161 3.58 -0.60 1.02
C VAL A 161 4.84 -0.93 1.82
N TYR A 162 5.75 0.04 1.86
CA TYR A 162 6.95 -0.03 2.68
C TYR A 162 7.16 1.24 3.50
N SER A 163 7.59 1.05 4.74
CA SER A 163 8.31 2.10 5.45
C SER A 163 9.78 2.07 5.02
N ALA A 164 10.15 2.97 4.11
CA ALA A 164 11.55 3.10 3.68
C ALA A 164 12.49 3.49 4.82
N THR A 165 11.95 3.99 5.93
CA THR A 165 12.62 4.28 7.20
C THR A 165 13.37 3.08 7.78
N LYS A 166 12.91 1.86 7.51
CA LYS A 166 13.40 0.61 8.13
C LYS A 166 14.53 0.01 7.30
N HIS A 167 14.31 -1.18 6.74
CA HIS A 167 15.34 -1.95 6.04
C HIS A 167 15.84 -1.28 4.75
N ILE A 168 14.99 -0.51 4.06
CA ILE A 168 15.39 0.19 2.83
C ILE A 168 16.44 1.26 3.14
N ALA A 169 16.22 2.14 4.14
CA ALA A 169 17.24 3.09 4.59
C ALA A 169 18.41 2.41 5.32
N GLY A 170 18.14 1.31 6.01
CA GLY A 170 19.11 0.41 6.62
C GLY A 170 19.86 0.94 7.84
N GLN A 171 19.79 2.22 8.13
CA GLN A 171 20.60 2.86 9.17
C GLN A 171 19.83 3.82 10.10
N GLY A 172 18.50 3.88 9.98
CA GLY A 172 17.66 4.74 10.83
C GLY A 172 17.93 6.24 10.70
N ARG A 173 18.42 6.70 9.55
CA ARG A 173 18.82 8.10 9.34
C ARG A 173 17.78 8.98 8.66
N CYS A 174 16.75 8.39 8.07
CA CYS A 174 15.69 9.12 7.38
C CYS A 174 14.33 8.50 7.61
N LEU A 175 13.30 9.30 7.43
CA LEU A 175 11.93 8.84 7.27
C LEU A 175 11.61 8.74 5.78
N GLY A 176 10.80 7.76 5.43
CA GLY A 176 10.30 7.62 4.09
C GLY A 176 9.32 6.46 3.99
N GLY A 177 8.53 6.48 2.95
CA GLY A 177 7.65 5.39 2.59
C GLY A 177 7.58 5.24 1.08
N VAL A 178 7.00 4.16 0.62
CA VAL A 178 6.74 3.95 -0.80
C VAL A 178 5.54 3.03 -0.97
N VAL A 179 4.73 3.30 -1.97
CA VAL A 179 3.63 2.46 -2.43
C VAL A 179 3.99 1.93 -3.82
N LEU A 180 3.81 0.64 -4.03
CA LEU A 180 4.11 -0.05 -5.28
C LEU A 180 2.87 -0.76 -5.79
N GLY A 181 2.76 -0.90 -7.10
CA GLY A 181 1.65 -1.59 -7.73
C GLY A 181 1.68 -1.48 -9.24
N SER A 182 0.52 -1.66 -9.87
CA SER A 182 0.39 -1.45 -11.31
C SER A 182 0.58 0.05 -11.65
N ARG A 183 1.08 0.32 -12.85
CA ARG A 183 1.25 1.69 -13.33
C ARG A 183 -0.08 2.45 -13.37
N ASP A 184 -1.15 1.78 -13.71
CA ASP A 184 -2.48 2.39 -13.74
C ASP A 184 -2.93 2.83 -12.35
N TYR A 185 -2.77 2.00 -11.34
CA TYR A 185 -3.07 2.37 -9.97
C TYR A 185 -2.18 3.52 -9.50
N ILE A 186 -0.87 3.38 -9.65
CA ILE A 186 0.08 4.40 -9.18
C ILE A 186 -0.18 5.75 -9.85
N ARG A 187 -0.28 5.81 -11.19
CA ARG A 187 -0.34 7.09 -11.92
C ARG A 187 -1.73 7.69 -12.04
N LYS A 188 -2.80 6.86 -12.05
CA LYS A 188 -4.17 7.36 -12.24
C LYS A 188 -4.98 7.49 -10.95
N VAL A 189 -4.60 6.76 -9.89
CA VAL A 189 -5.35 6.73 -8.63
C VAL A 189 -4.54 7.35 -7.49
N LEU A 190 -3.37 6.79 -7.16
CA LEU A 190 -2.58 7.20 -6.01
C LEU A 190 -1.90 8.56 -6.20
N GLU A 191 -1.17 8.73 -7.29
CA GLU A 191 -0.36 9.93 -7.53
C GLU A 191 -1.20 11.22 -7.55
N PRO A 192 -2.36 11.31 -8.26
CA PRO A 192 -3.20 12.48 -8.20
C PRO A 192 -3.70 12.78 -6.78
N TYR A 193 -4.06 11.74 -6.02
CA TYR A 193 -4.46 11.88 -4.63
C TYR A 193 -3.32 12.42 -3.77
N MET A 194 -2.15 11.80 -3.80
CA MET A 194 -0.99 12.16 -2.97
C MET A 194 -0.40 13.53 -3.33
N LYS A 195 -0.36 13.90 -4.60
CA LYS A 195 0.13 15.23 -5.02
C LYS A 195 -0.67 16.39 -4.43
N HIS A 196 -1.89 16.14 -3.99
CA HIS A 196 -2.77 17.18 -3.43
C HIS A 196 -3.00 17.04 -1.92
N THR A 197 -2.66 15.91 -1.32
CA THR A 197 -2.93 15.61 0.10
C THR A 197 -1.71 15.22 0.92
N GLY A 198 -0.61 14.81 0.29
CA GLY A 198 0.62 14.33 0.93
C GLY A 198 1.80 15.27 0.86
#